data_e9d5f92f1a7d9dc393d31abf73c0cd3b
#
_entry.id   e9d5f92f1a7d9dc393d31abf73c0cd3b
#
_cell.length_a   1.000
_cell.length_b   1.000
_cell.length_c   1.000
_cell.angle_alpha   90.00
_cell.angle_beta   90.00
_cell.angle_gamma   90.00
#
_symmetry.space_group_name_H-M   'P 1'
#
loop_
_entity.id
_entity.type
_entity.pdbx_description
1 polymer ?
#
loop_
_entity_poly.entity_id
_entity_poly.type
_entity_poly.pdbx_seq_one_letter_code
_entity_poly.pdbx_strand_id
1 'polypeptide(L)'
;MKTTRKGNLSAAAVLILAAGVLSLAAQQINSLIIVGLPGSAKVIQRDGHNYVDVEGLASLTQSSFSFKGNQIVMALPGANTNPPTSVAPPTGFSKDFVAAGIEAMAQIQEWRAAFKNAIERNYPLSDSWLAPLRAKAQQAQGLASIAVSTTSDKNVLPFLTNEFNNMSTLTDNYLQMSAAMTDIDPRSLDSDPLNQKIISCGHSLASMATANQFIDDGSCR
;
A
#
# COMPACT_ATOMS: atom_id res chain seq x y z
N MET A 1 66.69 13.01 -38.15
CA MET A 1 66.07 11.96 -37.25
C MET A 1 64.59 12.15 -37.29
N LYS A 2 63.86 11.26 -38.03
CA LYS A 2 62.42 11.22 -38.14
C LYS A 2 61.92 10.09 -37.29
N THR A 3 61.25 10.35 -36.22
CA THR A 3 60.53 9.35 -35.39
C THR A 3 59.06 9.30 -35.78
N THR A 4 58.68 8.24 -36.43
CA THR A 4 57.31 7.89 -36.80
C THR A 4 56.56 7.34 -35.58
N ARG A 5 55.51 8.05 -35.12
CA ARG A 5 54.54 7.60 -34.13
C ARG A 5 53.44 6.85 -34.88
N LYS A 6 53.50 5.51 -34.94
CA LYS A 6 52.40 4.64 -35.37
C LYS A 6 51.59 4.25 -34.12
N GLY A 7 50.40 4.68 -33.95
CA GLY A 7 49.21 3.92 -34.22
C GLY A 7 48.74 3.08 -33.03
N ASN A 8 48.01 3.70 -32.05
CA ASN A 8 47.23 2.94 -31.06
C ASN A 8 45.68 3.26 -31.14
N LEU A 9 45.19 3.38 -32.38
CA LEU A 9 43.79 3.67 -32.63
C LEU A 9 42.88 2.43 -32.79
N SER A 10 43.47 1.24 -32.86
CA SER A 10 42.69 0.01 -33.13
C SER A 10 42.15 -0.70 -31.89
N ALA A 11 42.69 -0.43 -30.70
CA ALA A 11 42.27 -1.12 -29.49
C ALA A 11 41.00 -0.50 -28.86
N ALA A 12 40.78 0.81 -29.03
CA ALA A 12 39.62 1.49 -28.46
C ALA A 12 38.31 1.19 -29.23
N ALA A 13 38.39 0.98 -30.54
CA ALA A 13 37.20 0.68 -31.36
C ALA A 13 36.62 -0.72 -31.13
N VAL A 14 37.43 -1.68 -30.74
CA VAL A 14 37.00 -3.06 -30.47
C VAL A 14 36.29 -3.15 -29.10
N LEU A 15 36.68 -2.33 -28.11
CA LEU A 15 36.06 -2.34 -26.79
C LEU A 15 34.66 -1.69 -26.78
N ILE A 16 34.37 -0.73 -27.67
CA ILE A 16 33.05 -0.09 -27.77
C ILE A 16 32.03 -1.03 -28.47
N LEU A 17 32.48 -1.88 -29.41
CA LEU A 17 31.62 -2.86 -30.07
C LEU A 17 31.25 -4.04 -29.15
N ALA A 18 32.08 -4.41 -28.17
CA ALA A 18 31.79 -5.45 -27.20
C ALA A 18 30.81 -5.03 -26.12
N ALA A 19 30.70 -3.74 -25.78
CA ALA A 19 29.76 -3.22 -24.80
C ALA A 19 28.31 -3.06 -25.33
N GLY A 20 28.15 -3.02 -26.66
CA GLY A 20 26.82 -2.85 -27.30
C GLY A 20 25.99 -4.12 -27.42
N VAL A 21 26.55 -5.32 -27.20
CA VAL A 21 25.86 -6.59 -27.43
C VAL A 21 25.25 -7.19 -26.14
N LEU A 22 25.53 -6.60 -24.97
CA LEU A 22 25.07 -7.14 -23.67
C LEU A 22 23.71 -6.61 -23.21
N SER A 23 22.99 -5.83 -24.01
CA SER A 23 21.65 -5.30 -23.66
C SER A 23 20.50 -5.99 -24.38
N LEU A 24 20.68 -7.19 -24.89
CA LEU A 24 19.57 -8.10 -25.14
C LEU A 24 19.13 -8.65 -23.78
N ALA A 25 18.41 -7.82 -23.00
CA ALA A 25 17.67 -8.26 -21.83
C ALA A 25 16.79 -9.42 -22.30
N ALA A 26 17.14 -10.62 -21.88
CA ALA A 26 16.32 -11.81 -22.05
C ALA A 26 14.92 -11.43 -21.50
N GLN A 27 13.95 -11.28 -22.37
CA GLN A 27 12.55 -11.25 -21.98
C GLN A 27 12.29 -12.62 -21.37
N GLN A 28 12.39 -12.72 -20.05
CA GLN A 28 11.94 -13.90 -19.34
C GLN A 28 10.45 -14.05 -19.65
N ILE A 29 10.14 -15.04 -20.50
CA ILE A 29 8.78 -15.46 -20.74
C ILE A 29 8.35 -16.16 -19.46
N ASN A 30 7.78 -15.38 -18.53
CA ASN A 30 7.18 -15.95 -17.33
C ASN A 30 5.85 -16.59 -17.75
N SER A 31 5.70 -17.86 -17.46
CA SER A 31 4.47 -18.61 -17.69
C SER A 31 3.91 -19.10 -16.37
N LEU A 32 2.59 -18.99 -16.19
CA LEU A 32 1.86 -19.61 -15.11
C LEU A 32 1.49 -21.04 -15.53
N ILE A 33 1.91 -22.00 -14.73
CA ILE A 33 1.53 -23.40 -14.87
C ILE A 33 0.71 -23.77 -13.64
N ILE A 34 -0.47 -24.35 -13.83
CA ILE A 34 -1.29 -24.87 -12.74
C ILE A 34 -1.11 -26.38 -12.69
N VAL A 35 -0.61 -26.90 -11.56
CA VAL A 35 -0.38 -28.33 -11.37
C VAL A 35 -1.70 -29.09 -11.49
N GLY A 36 -1.74 -30.07 -12.37
CA GLY A 36 -2.96 -30.86 -12.64
C GLY A 36 -3.81 -30.36 -13.80
N LEU A 37 -3.47 -29.23 -14.43
CA LEU A 37 -4.11 -28.76 -15.65
C LEU A 37 -3.12 -28.71 -16.82
N PRO A 38 -3.50 -29.15 -18.03
CA PRO A 38 -2.66 -29.04 -19.20
C PRO A 38 -2.57 -27.64 -19.73
N GLY A 39 -1.35 -27.16 -20.06
CA GLY A 39 -1.13 -25.85 -20.67
C GLY A 39 -0.44 -24.84 -19.76
N SER A 40 -0.30 -23.62 -20.26
CA SER A 40 0.29 -22.50 -19.51
C SER A 40 -0.34 -21.18 -19.95
N ALA A 41 -0.44 -20.20 -19.05
CA ALA A 41 -0.87 -18.84 -19.34
C ALA A 41 0.35 -17.90 -19.33
N LYS A 42 0.34 -16.89 -20.21
CA LYS A 42 1.40 -15.88 -20.30
C LYS A 42 1.37 -14.98 -19.07
N VAL A 43 2.53 -14.78 -18.45
CA VAL A 43 2.71 -13.81 -17.36
C VAL A 43 3.50 -12.62 -17.89
N ILE A 44 3.02 -11.43 -17.61
CA ILE A 44 3.68 -10.16 -17.93
C ILE A 44 4.14 -9.53 -16.63
N GLN A 45 5.42 -9.19 -16.55
CA GLN A 45 5.95 -8.43 -15.41
C GLN A 45 5.92 -6.94 -15.76
N ARG A 46 5.28 -6.15 -14.90
CA ARG A 46 5.24 -4.70 -15.01
C ARG A 46 5.36 -4.09 -13.61
N ASP A 47 6.27 -3.12 -13.46
CA ASP A 47 6.51 -2.39 -12.21
C ASP A 47 6.75 -3.30 -10.99
N GLY A 48 7.46 -4.44 -11.20
CA GLY A 48 7.74 -5.42 -10.15
C GLY A 48 6.58 -6.37 -9.84
N HIS A 49 5.43 -6.23 -10.50
CA HIS A 49 4.25 -7.09 -10.33
C HIS A 49 4.08 -8.04 -11.51
N ASN A 50 3.58 -9.25 -11.22
CA ASN A 50 3.25 -10.25 -12.23
C ASN A 50 1.76 -10.18 -12.56
N TYR A 51 1.45 -10.01 -13.84
CA TYR A 51 0.08 -9.98 -14.38
C TYR A 51 -0.14 -11.20 -15.27
N VAL A 52 -1.29 -11.82 -15.12
CA VAL A 52 -1.72 -12.92 -15.97
C VAL A 52 -2.85 -12.43 -16.86
N ASP A 53 -2.78 -12.78 -18.14
CA ASP A 53 -3.88 -12.55 -19.05
C ASP A 53 -5.11 -13.36 -18.63
N VAL A 54 -6.23 -12.65 -18.46
CA VAL A 54 -7.50 -13.21 -17.96
C VAL A 54 -8.06 -14.27 -18.92
N GLU A 55 -7.92 -14.05 -20.23
CA GLU A 55 -8.37 -15.01 -21.25
C GLU A 55 -7.48 -16.27 -21.27
N GLY A 56 -6.17 -16.08 -21.12
CA GLY A 56 -5.22 -17.18 -20.97
C GLY A 56 -5.49 -18.02 -19.72
N LEU A 57 -5.83 -17.38 -18.62
CA LEU A 57 -6.21 -18.07 -17.38
C LEU A 57 -7.53 -18.82 -17.54
N ALA A 58 -8.53 -18.25 -18.24
CA ALA A 58 -9.79 -18.92 -18.53
C ALA A 58 -9.59 -20.18 -19.36
N SER A 59 -8.78 -20.07 -20.42
CA SER A 59 -8.46 -21.23 -21.28
C SER A 59 -7.75 -22.34 -20.53
N LEU A 60 -6.78 -21.96 -19.65
CA LEU A 60 -6.02 -22.91 -18.85
C LEU A 60 -6.89 -23.65 -17.83
N THR A 61 -7.83 -22.96 -17.21
CA THR A 61 -8.74 -23.50 -16.18
C THR A 61 -10.06 -24.03 -16.76
N GLN A 62 -10.25 -23.94 -18.08
CA GLN A 62 -11.53 -24.25 -18.75
C GLN A 62 -12.72 -23.49 -18.14
N SER A 63 -12.47 -22.29 -17.63
CA SER A 63 -13.47 -21.46 -16.99
C SER A 63 -14.04 -20.41 -17.95
N SER A 64 -15.17 -19.84 -17.56
CA SER A 64 -15.76 -18.68 -18.23
C SER A 64 -15.66 -17.44 -17.36
N PHE A 65 -15.45 -16.28 -18.00
CA PHE A 65 -15.50 -14.99 -17.33
C PHE A 65 -16.75 -14.22 -17.72
N SER A 66 -17.32 -13.53 -16.74
CA SER A 66 -18.39 -12.56 -16.98
C SER A 66 -18.05 -11.26 -16.22
N PHE A 67 -18.42 -10.15 -16.84
CA PHE A 67 -18.23 -8.83 -16.23
C PHE A 67 -19.56 -8.38 -15.62
N LYS A 68 -19.59 -8.13 -14.31
CA LYS A 68 -20.76 -7.58 -13.61
C LYS A 68 -20.36 -6.28 -12.93
N GLY A 69 -20.69 -5.16 -13.58
CA GLY A 69 -20.28 -3.83 -13.13
C GLY A 69 -18.75 -3.72 -13.09
N ASN A 70 -18.16 -3.54 -11.91
CA ASN A 70 -16.70 -3.41 -11.70
C ASN A 70 -16.04 -4.72 -11.24
N GLN A 71 -16.70 -5.87 -11.40
CA GLN A 71 -16.21 -7.17 -10.98
C GLN A 71 -16.03 -8.11 -12.18
N ILE A 72 -14.94 -8.89 -12.14
CA ILE A 72 -14.72 -10.00 -13.04
C ILE A 72 -15.12 -11.28 -12.28
N VAL A 73 -16.14 -11.98 -12.77
CA VAL A 73 -16.60 -13.22 -12.17
C VAL A 73 -16.08 -14.38 -12.99
N MET A 74 -15.35 -15.30 -12.37
CA MET A 74 -14.82 -16.51 -12.98
C MET A 74 -15.65 -17.72 -12.53
N ALA A 75 -16.22 -18.46 -13.49
CA ALA A 75 -16.93 -19.70 -13.24
C ALA A 75 -16.06 -20.89 -13.65
N LEU A 76 -15.70 -21.73 -12.67
CA LEU A 76 -14.91 -22.95 -12.89
C LEU A 76 -15.80 -24.09 -13.42
N PRO A 77 -15.30 -24.98 -14.32
CA PRO A 77 -16.03 -26.17 -14.73
C PRO A 77 -16.34 -27.05 -13.53
N GLY A 78 -17.58 -27.50 -13.41
CA GLY A 78 -18.03 -28.34 -12.29
C GLY A 78 -18.38 -27.57 -11.00
N ALA A 79 -18.19 -26.27 -10.95
CA ALA A 79 -18.83 -25.45 -9.97
C ALA A 79 -20.35 -25.52 -10.19
N ASN A 80 -21.13 -25.99 -9.22
CA ASN A 80 -22.57 -25.99 -9.30
C ASN A 80 -23.05 -24.60 -9.68
N THR A 81 -23.52 -24.44 -10.93
CA THR A 81 -24.07 -23.19 -11.45
C THR A 81 -25.51 -22.96 -10.94
N ASN A 82 -25.80 -23.40 -9.74
CA ASN A 82 -26.92 -22.77 -9.06
C ASN A 82 -26.59 -21.28 -9.03
N PRO A 83 -27.43 -20.41 -9.60
CA PRO A 83 -27.19 -18.98 -9.46
C PRO A 83 -26.96 -18.76 -7.98
N PRO A 84 -25.87 -18.07 -7.59
CA PRO A 84 -25.61 -17.84 -6.18
C PRO A 84 -26.93 -17.31 -5.63
N THR A 85 -27.59 -18.10 -4.78
CA THR A 85 -28.67 -17.60 -3.93
C THR A 85 -28.11 -16.29 -3.45
N SER A 86 -28.78 -15.18 -3.70
CA SER A 86 -28.25 -13.85 -3.37
C SER A 86 -27.85 -13.90 -1.90
N VAL A 87 -26.60 -14.26 -1.68
CA VAL A 87 -26.01 -14.17 -0.35
C VAL A 87 -26.07 -12.68 -0.09
N ALA A 88 -26.92 -12.30 0.84
CA ALA A 88 -26.97 -10.92 1.30
C ALA A 88 -25.51 -10.48 1.49
N PRO A 89 -25.10 -9.33 0.92
CA PRO A 89 -23.72 -8.91 1.03
C PRO A 89 -23.30 -9.04 2.48
N PRO A 90 -22.12 -9.64 2.77
CA PRO A 90 -21.71 -9.90 4.13
C PRO A 90 -21.85 -8.62 4.94
N THR A 91 -22.74 -8.66 5.93
CA THR A 91 -22.94 -7.55 6.86
C THR A 91 -21.76 -7.54 7.81
N GLY A 92 -21.06 -6.41 7.90
CA GLY A 92 -19.86 -6.27 8.74
C GLY A 92 -18.56 -6.14 7.93
N PHE A 93 -17.48 -6.15 8.66
CA PHE A 93 -16.15 -6.02 8.07
C PHE A 93 -15.60 -7.38 7.62
N SER A 94 -14.81 -7.37 6.56
CA SER A 94 -14.03 -8.52 6.14
C SER A 94 -12.86 -8.76 7.10
N LYS A 95 -12.46 -10.02 7.28
CA LYS A 95 -11.35 -10.38 8.18
C LYS A 95 -10.03 -9.74 7.72
N ASP A 96 -9.78 -9.73 6.41
CA ASP A 96 -8.56 -9.20 5.83
C ASP A 96 -8.49 -7.68 6.01
N PHE A 97 -9.61 -6.98 5.83
CA PHE A 97 -9.69 -5.55 6.08
C PHE A 97 -9.50 -5.21 7.56
N VAL A 98 -10.13 -5.96 8.47
CA VAL A 98 -9.94 -5.75 9.92
C VAL A 98 -8.49 -5.95 10.31
N ALA A 99 -7.83 -7.02 9.84
CA ALA A 99 -6.43 -7.27 10.14
C ALA A 99 -5.52 -6.14 9.62
N ALA A 100 -5.70 -5.73 8.37
CA ALA A 100 -4.93 -4.64 7.78
C ALA A 100 -5.24 -3.28 8.42
N GLY A 101 -6.49 -3.03 8.79
CA GLY A 101 -6.92 -1.82 9.50
C GLY A 101 -6.30 -1.70 10.90
N ILE A 102 -6.25 -2.82 11.65
CA ILE A 102 -5.57 -2.87 12.96
C ILE A 102 -4.08 -2.55 12.79
N GLU A 103 -3.41 -3.11 11.78
CA GLU A 103 -2.02 -2.80 11.49
C GLU A 103 -1.82 -1.32 11.15
N ALA A 104 -2.68 -0.76 10.28
CA ALA A 104 -2.62 0.66 9.93
C ALA A 104 -2.77 1.55 11.17
N MET A 105 -3.73 1.26 12.04
CA MET A 105 -3.91 1.99 13.29
C MET A 105 -2.73 1.81 14.25
N ALA A 106 -2.14 0.62 14.34
CA ALA A 106 -0.97 0.37 15.18
C ALA A 106 0.22 1.24 14.73
N GLN A 107 0.48 1.34 13.41
CA GLN A 107 1.55 2.17 12.87
C GLN A 107 1.31 3.67 13.10
N ILE A 108 0.07 4.14 12.98
CA ILE A 108 -0.28 5.54 13.30
C ILE A 108 -0.08 5.82 14.80
N GLN A 109 -0.47 4.90 15.67
CA GLN A 109 -0.28 5.05 17.11
C GLN A 109 1.20 4.97 17.53
N GLU A 110 2.00 4.11 16.89
CA GLU A 110 3.46 4.08 17.08
C GLU A 110 4.08 5.43 16.69
N TRP A 111 3.70 5.97 15.54
CA TRP A 111 4.15 7.28 15.09
C TRP A 111 3.75 8.38 16.09
N ARG A 112 2.48 8.40 16.51
CA ARG A 112 1.99 9.36 17.49
C ARG A 112 2.72 9.27 18.82
N ALA A 113 2.96 8.07 19.34
CA ALA A 113 3.67 7.85 20.61
C ALA A 113 5.13 8.31 20.54
N ALA A 114 5.82 8.00 19.44
CA ALA A 114 7.18 8.46 19.22
C ALA A 114 7.26 9.98 19.11
N PHE A 115 6.31 10.58 18.39
CA PHE A 115 6.20 12.03 18.23
C PHE A 115 5.91 12.73 19.57
N LYS A 116 4.94 12.24 20.35
CA LYS A 116 4.62 12.75 21.69
C LYS A 116 5.86 12.72 22.61
N ASN A 117 6.56 11.60 22.61
CA ASN A 117 7.78 11.45 23.43
C ASN A 117 8.87 12.47 23.04
N ALA A 118 9.02 12.76 21.73
CA ALA A 118 9.96 13.76 21.26
C ALA A 118 9.59 15.18 21.75
N ILE A 119 8.31 15.56 21.66
CA ILE A 119 7.81 16.85 22.16
C ILE A 119 8.02 16.97 23.68
N GLU A 120 7.59 15.98 24.47
CA GLU A 120 7.68 15.99 25.93
C GLU A 120 9.12 16.07 26.45
N ARG A 121 10.07 15.53 25.69
CA ARG A 121 11.50 15.53 26.05
C ARG A 121 12.30 16.64 25.38
N ASN A 122 11.61 17.52 24.64
CA ASN A 122 12.24 18.60 23.89
C ASN A 122 13.35 18.11 22.94
N TYR A 123 13.13 16.95 22.29
CA TYR A 123 14.07 16.45 21.27
C TYR A 123 13.90 17.26 19.97
N PRO A 124 14.99 17.50 19.24
CA PRO A 124 14.93 18.17 17.95
C PRO A 124 14.02 17.42 16.98
N LEU A 125 12.99 18.09 16.48
CA LEU A 125 12.13 17.54 15.45
C LEU A 125 12.78 17.71 14.08
N SER A 126 12.80 16.65 13.28
CA SER A 126 13.25 16.71 11.89
C SER A 126 12.42 15.77 11.02
N ASP A 127 12.22 16.16 9.76
CA ASP A 127 11.51 15.32 8.79
C ASP A 127 12.22 13.97 8.56
N SER A 128 13.56 13.97 8.54
CA SER A 128 14.35 12.73 8.37
C SER A 128 14.10 11.69 9.48
N TRP A 129 13.82 12.14 10.69
CA TRP A 129 13.49 11.25 11.79
C TRP A 129 12.03 10.75 11.72
N LEU A 130 11.09 11.59 11.26
CA LEU A 130 9.67 11.25 11.14
C LEU A 130 9.34 10.44 9.88
N ALA A 131 10.11 10.60 8.81
CA ALA A 131 9.85 9.96 7.53
C ALA A 131 9.70 8.44 7.59
N PRO A 132 10.52 7.66 8.34
CA PRO A 132 10.33 6.21 8.45
C PRO A 132 9.01 5.81 9.13
N LEU A 133 8.56 6.57 10.12
CA LEU A 133 7.29 6.32 10.83
C LEU A 133 6.10 6.60 9.91
N ARG A 134 6.14 7.74 9.21
CA ARG A 134 5.15 8.11 8.20
C ARG A 134 5.06 7.06 7.09
N ALA A 135 6.21 6.59 6.58
CA ALA A 135 6.25 5.59 5.52
C ALA A 135 5.65 4.25 5.93
N LYS A 136 5.91 3.77 7.15
CA LYS A 136 5.29 2.56 7.70
C LYS A 136 3.78 2.69 7.80
N ALA A 137 3.28 3.78 8.34
CA ALA A 137 1.85 4.05 8.46
C ALA A 137 1.17 4.13 7.08
N GLN A 138 1.81 4.78 6.11
CA GLN A 138 1.33 4.86 4.73
C GLN A 138 1.28 3.49 4.05
N GLN A 139 2.30 2.66 4.24
CA GLN A 139 2.33 1.30 3.71
C GLN A 139 1.20 0.45 4.29
N ALA A 140 0.99 0.51 5.61
CA ALA A 140 -0.07 -0.23 6.28
C ALA A 140 -1.47 0.24 5.84
N GLN A 141 -1.68 1.54 5.66
CA GLN A 141 -2.91 2.10 5.08
C GLN A 141 -3.14 1.59 3.64
N GLY A 142 -2.08 1.52 2.83
CA GLY A 142 -2.15 0.95 1.48
C GLY A 142 -2.63 -0.50 1.49
N LEU A 143 -2.15 -1.32 2.41
CA LEU A 143 -2.62 -2.70 2.60
C LEU A 143 -4.09 -2.76 3.00
N ALA A 144 -4.54 -1.88 3.90
CA ALA A 144 -5.96 -1.80 4.26
C ALA A 144 -6.84 -1.42 3.06
N SER A 145 -6.38 -0.53 2.18
CA SER A 145 -7.13 -0.14 0.98
C SER A 145 -7.31 -1.29 -0.02
N ILE A 146 -6.32 -2.17 -0.14
CA ILE A 146 -6.36 -3.35 -1.02
C ILE A 146 -7.27 -4.44 -0.44
N ALA A 147 -7.36 -4.55 0.89
CA ALA A 147 -8.15 -5.54 1.59
C ALA A 147 -9.67 -5.27 1.59
N VAL A 148 -10.10 -4.12 1.08
CA VAL A 148 -11.52 -3.71 1.03
C VAL A 148 -12.34 -4.68 0.18
N SER A 149 -13.34 -5.33 0.78
CA SER A 149 -14.20 -6.28 0.08
C SER A 149 -15.71 -6.12 0.39
N THR A 150 -16.07 -5.55 1.54
CA THR A 150 -17.47 -5.34 1.94
C THR A 150 -17.90 -3.87 1.84
N THR A 151 -19.20 -3.62 1.97
CA THR A 151 -19.72 -2.25 2.07
C THR A 151 -19.25 -1.56 3.35
N SER A 152 -19.16 -2.29 4.46
CA SER A 152 -18.65 -1.75 5.73
C SER A 152 -17.18 -1.34 5.62
N ASP A 153 -16.35 -2.13 4.92
CA ASP A 153 -14.95 -1.79 4.64
C ASP A 153 -14.84 -0.48 3.85
N LYS A 154 -15.66 -0.35 2.80
CA LYS A 154 -15.70 0.86 1.96
C LYS A 154 -16.08 2.11 2.75
N ASN A 155 -16.98 1.96 3.70
CA ASN A 155 -17.47 3.08 4.51
C ASN A 155 -16.44 3.52 5.56
N VAL A 156 -15.62 2.60 6.09
CA VAL A 156 -14.63 2.91 7.12
C VAL A 156 -13.27 3.30 6.57
N LEU A 157 -12.92 2.90 5.34
CA LEU A 157 -11.64 3.24 4.73
C LEU A 157 -11.33 4.74 4.71
N PRO A 158 -12.31 5.64 4.40
CA PRO A 158 -12.07 7.09 4.50
C PRO A 158 -11.68 7.54 5.91
N PHE A 159 -12.16 6.89 6.97
CA PHE A 159 -11.83 7.22 8.35
C PHE A 159 -10.38 6.86 8.69
N LEU A 160 -9.90 5.68 8.25
CA LEU A 160 -8.48 5.32 8.33
C LEU A 160 -7.60 6.31 7.57
N THR A 161 -8.06 6.76 6.40
CA THR A 161 -7.36 7.77 5.60
C THR A 161 -7.31 9.11 6.31
N ASN A 162 -8.42 9.55 6.91
CA ASN A 162 -8.48 10.79 7.68
C ASN A 162 -7.56 10.72 8.91
N GLU A 163 -7.49 9.56 9.58
CA GLU A 163 -6.62 9.36 10.73
C GLU A 163 -5.14 9.54 10.35
N PHE A 164 -4.70 8.90 9.26
CA PHE A 164 -3.36 9.09 8.71
C PHE A 164 -3.09 10.55 8.34
N ASN A 165 -4.02 11.21 7.64
CA ASN A 165 -3.87 12.60 7.22
C ASN A 165 -3.82 13.55 8.41
N ASN A 166 -4.64 13.33 9.43
CA ASN A 166 -4.62 14.11 10.67
C ASN A 166 -3.27 13.99 11.38
N MET A 167 -2.71 12.77 11.46
CA MET A 167 -1.39 12.55 12.05
C MET A 167 -0.27 13.21 11.23
N SER A 168 -0.36 13.15 9.89
CA SER A 168 0.58 13.84 9.00
C SER A 168 0.51 15.37 9.22
N THR A 169 -0.69 15.93 9.20
CA THR A 169 -0.90 17.37 9.42
C THR A 169 -0.40 17.81 10.79
N LEU A 170 -0.69 17.03 11.83
CA LEU A 170 -0.22 17.32 13.19
C LEU A 170 1.31 17.42 13.22
N THR A 171 2.00 16.41 12.69
CA THR A 171 3.48 16.42 12.68
C THR A 171 4.06 17.52 11.82
N ASP A 172 3.45 17.83 10.67
CA ASP A 172 3.90 18.90 9.77
C ASP A 172 3.77 20.28 10.42
N ASN A 173 2.69 20.53 11.19
CA ASN A 173 2.50 21.77 11.94
C ASN A 173 3.63 21.99 12.97
N TYR A 174 3.97 20.95 13.74
CA TYR A 174 5.04 21.04 14.74
C TYR A 174 6.43 21.12 14.12
N LEU A 175 6.66 20.47 12.96
CA LEU A 175 7.90 20.64 12.19
C LEU A 175 8.07 22.09 11.72
N GLN A 176 7.00 22.73 11.27
CA GLN A 176 7.02 24.16 10.90
C GLN A 176 7.33 25.06 12.08
N MET A 177 6.72 24.81 13.26
CA MET A 177 7.02 25.54 14.49
C MET A 177 8.49 25.37 14.88
N SER A 178 9.03 24.14 14.82
CA SER A 178 10.43 23.86 15.11
C SER A 178 11.37 24.56 14.12
N ALA A 179 11.05 24.54 12.83
CA ALA A 179 11.83 25.23 11.80
C ALA A 179 11.82 26.76 11.96
N ALA A 180 10.73 27.32 12.48
CA ALA A 180 10.61 28.74 12.80
C ALA A 180 11.27 29.11 14.15
N MET A 181 11.96 28.17 14.80
CA MET A 181 12.57 28.35 16.14
C MET A 181 11.55 28.80 17.20
N THR A 182 10.29 28.43 17.01
CA THR A 182 9.23 28.69 18.00
C THR A 182 9.41 27.73 19.18
N ASP A 183 9.35 28.28 20.39
CA ASP A 183 9.37 27.44 21.60
C ASP A 183 8.09 26.57 21.65
N ILE A 184 8.28 25.27 21.74
CA ILE A 184 7.18 24.29 21.79
C ILE A 184 7.01 23.83 23.24
N ASP A 185 5.87 24.21 23.86
CA ASP A 185 5.56 23.71 25.21
C ASP A 185 5.46 22.16 25.16
N PRO A 186 6.21 21.42 26.01
CA PRO A 186 6.16 19.97 26.08
C PRO A 186 4.76 19.38 26.30
N ARG A 187 3.82 20.18 26.83
CA ARG A 187 2.42 19.77 27.05
C ARG A 187 1.46 20.23 25.98
N SER A 188 1.93 20.98 24.99
CA SER A 188 1.06 21.55 23.93
C SER A 188 0.27 20.49 23.18
N LEU A 189 0.87 19.32 22.99
CA LEU A 189 0.24 18.20 22.28
C LEU A 189 -1.01 17.66 23.01
N ASP A 190 -1.03 17.69 24.35
CA ASP A 190 -2.16 17.17 25.12
C ASP A 190 -3.44 18.01 24.93
N SER A 191 -3.29 19.30 24.65
CA SER A 191 -4.40 20.21 24.38
C SER A 191 -4.64 20.51 22.90
N ASP A 192 -3.81 19.94 22.02
CA ASP A 192 -3.93 20.15 20.56
C ASP A 192 -5.23 19.51 20.04
N PRO A 193 -6.13 20.27 19.38
CA PRO A 193 -7.40 19.76 18.90
C PRO A 193 -7.25 18.62 17.89
N LEU A 194 -6.20 18.66 17.05
CA LEU A 194 -5.96 17.64 16.06
C LEU A 194 -5.48 16.34 16.71
N ASN A 195 -4.61 16.44 17.74
CA ASN A 195 -4.21 15.28 18.54
C ASN A 195 -5.41 14.65 19.28
N GLN A 196 -6.32 15.46 19.83
CA GLN A 196 -7.54 14.95 20.47
C GLN A 196 -8.46 14.25 19.46
N LYS A 197 -8.55 14.78 18.25
CA LYS A 197 -9.30 14.15 17.16
C LYS A 197 -8.71 12.80 16.76
N ILE A 198 -7.39 12.69 16.64
CA ILE A 198 -6.68 11.42 16.38
C ILE A 198 -7.00 10.39 17.48
N ILE A 199 -7.00 10.78 18.74
CA ILE A 199 -7.34 9.89 19.86
C ILE A 199 -8.79 9.41 19.76
N SER A 200 -9.74 10.32 19.55
CA SER A 200 -11.17 9.99 19.52
C SER A 200 -11.53 9.13 18.31
N CYS A 201 -10.97 9.43 17.13
CA CYS A 201 -11.15 8.62 15.93
C CYS A 201 -10.56 7.22 16.11
N GLY A 202 -9.37 7.10 16.69
CA GLY A 202 -8.76 5.80 17.00
C GLY A 202 -9.63 4.93 17.89
N HIS A 203 -10.25 5.52 18.92
CA HIS A 203 -11.21 4.80 19.78
C HIS A 203 -12.46 4.36 19.02
N SER A 204 -13.01 5.22 18.16
CA SER A 204 -14.18 4.88 17.34
C SER A 204 -13.87 3.74 16.37
N LEU A 205 -12.74 3.78 15.68
CA LEU A 205 -12.29 2.71 14.78
C LEU A 205 -12.10 1.38 15.51
N ALA A 206 -11.51 1.38 16.69
CA ALA A 206 -11.36 0.19 17.52
C ALA A 206 -12.71 -0.38 17.97
N SER A 207 -13.64 0.49 18.34
CA SER A 207 -15.01 0.10 18.70
C SER A 207 -15.75 -0.54 17.53
N MET A 208 -15.67 0.06 16.33
CA MET A 208 -16.26 -0.49 15.11
C MET A 208 -15.67 -1.87 14.76
N ALA A 209 -14.35 -2.04 14.85
CA ALA A 209 -13.70 -3.32 14.61
C ALA A 209 -14.16 -4.40 15.59
N THR A 210 -14.29 -4.06 16.87
CA THR A 210 -14.74 -4.98 17.92
C THR A 210 -16.21 -5.38 17.75
N ALA A 211 -17.07 -4.42 17.38
CA ALA A 211 -18.49 -4.66 17.14
C ALA A 211 -18.75 -5.35 15.79
N ASN A 212 -17.74 -5.42 14.92
CA ASN A 212 -17.85 -5.84 13.50
C ASN A 212 -18.97 -5.09 12.75
N GLN A 213 -19.13 -3.81 13.05
CA GLN A 213 -20.19 -2.97 12.51
C GLN A 213 -19.68 -1.56 12.25
N PHE A 214 -20.03 -1.00 11.08
CA PHE A 214 -19.79 0.41 10.78
C PHE A 214 -20.75 1.31 11.55
N ILE A 215 -20.20 2.24 12.34
CA ILE A 215 -20.94 3.26 13.09
C ILE A 215 -20.20 4.59 12.90
N ASP A 216 -20.84 5.56 12.27
CA ASP A 216 -20.30 6.90 12.13
C ASP A 216 -20.79 7.79 13.27
N ASP A 217 -19.95 7.99 14.27
CA ASP A 217 -20.21 8.85 15.44
C ASP A 217 -19.67 10.29 15.24
N GLY A 218 -19.12 10.59 14.06
CA GLY A 218 -18.55 11.89 13.71
C GLY A 218 -17.13 12.13 14.22
N SER A 219 -16.54 11.26 15.03
CA SER A 219 -15.21 11.44 15.61
C SER A 219 -14.07 11.42 14.59
N CYS A 220 -14.28 10.76 13.42
CA CYS A 220 -13.29 10.63 12.36
C CYS A 220 -13.44 11.64 11.19
N ARG A 221 -14.35 12.61 11.30
CA ARG A 221 -14.64 13.58 10.22
C ARG A 221 -13.84 14.87 10.35
#